data_4dae1019f8df84dfe1c24976ea082d4a
#
_entry.id   4dae1019f8df84dfe1c24976ea082d4a
#
_cell.length_a   1.000
_cell.length_b   1.000
_cell.length_c   1.000
_cell.angle_alpha   90.00
_cell.angle_beta   90.00
_cell.angle_gamma   90.00
#
_symmetry.space_group_name_H-M   'P 1'
#
loop_
_entity.id
_entity.type
_entity.pdbx_description
1 polymer ?
#
loop_
_entity_poly.entity_id
_entity_poly.type
_entity_poly.pdbx_seq_one_letter_code
_entity_poly.pdbx_strand_id
1 'polypeptide(L)'
;MFRRLPRRARKVLTVLGVLMVIWGGSAAFTGCQSGNSEEKQGEDLEFTVTGEADIPAALKELIDKKREKPFKLTYADGLEMYIVIGEGPQKGGGYSVAVKELYETDNSIVIRTELTGPEAGEARGTENSYPVLIVKTEYRDKPVVFQ
;
A
#
# COMPACT_ATOMS: atom_id res chain seq x y z
N MET A 1 -33.78 -43.47 -23.75
CA MET A 1 -34.71 -43.93 -22.70
C MET A 1 -34.77 -42.87 -21.61
N PHE A 2 -35.91 -42.22 -21.49
CA PHE A 2 -36.23 -41.17 -20.55
C PHE A 2 -36.41 -41.67 -19.14
N ARG A 3 -36.05 -40.87 -18.10
CA ARG A 3 -36.74 -40.71 -16.82
C ARG A 3 -36.09 -39.57 -16.04
N ARG A 4 -36.64 -38.41 -16.08
CA ARG A 4 -37.69 -37.72 -15.28
C ARG A 4 -37.39 -37.71 -13.77
N LEU A 5 -37.20 -36.49 -13.29
CA LEU A 5 -37.31 -35.94 -11.93
C LEU A 5 -38.50 -36.56 -11.11
N PRO A 6 -38.44 -36.38 -9.77
CA PRO A 6 -39.45 -35.49 -9.24
C PRO A 6 -38.92 -34.44 -8.22
N ARG A 7 -39.56 -33.29 -8.34
CA ARG A 7 -39.70 -32.26 -7.32
C ARG A 7 -40.63 -32.72 -6.22
N ARG A 8 -40.41 -32.33 -5.01
CA ARG A 8 -41.40 -31.99 -3.95
C ARG A 8 -40.63 -31.88 -2.62
N ALA A 9 -40.92 -31.08 -1.69
CA ALA A 9 -41.83 -29.96 -1.43
C ALA A 9 -41.57 -29.52 0.01
N ARG A 10 -41.59 -28.22 0.21
CA ARG A 10 -42.08 -27.49 1.37
C ARG A 10 -42.23 -28.23 2.71
N LYS A 11 -41.69 -27.68 3.77
CA LYS A 11 -42.50 -27.39 4.96
C LYS A 11 -41.91 -26.20 5.73
N VAL A 12 -42.69 -25.17 5.72
CA VAL A 12 -42.73 -24.05 6.66
C VAL A 12 -43.12 -24.59 8.01
N LEU A 13 -42.43 -24.27 9.06
CA LEU A 13 -42.98 -24.37 10.40
C LEU A 13 -42.63 -23.09 11.17
N THR A 14 -43.64 -22.26 11.26
CA THR A 14 -43.76 -21.13 12.16
C THR A 14 -44.04 -21.65 13.57
N VAL A 15 -43.25 -21.23 14.55
CA VAL A 15 -43.70 -21.28 15.94
C VAL A 15 -43.32 -19.98 16.62
N LEU A 16 -44.40 -19.40 17.06
CA LEU A 16 -44.59 -18.20 17.86
C LEU A 16 -44.03 -18.37 19.29
N GLY A 17 -43.60 -17.26 19.87
CA GLY A 17 -43.82 -16.99 21.28
C GLY A 17 -42.58 -17.00 22.15
N VAL A 18 -42.23 -15.93 22.67
CA VAL A 18 -42.51 -15.43 24.03
C VAL A 18 -41.60 -14.26 24.35
N LEU A 19 -42.18 -13.16 24.66
CA LEU A 19 -41.62 -11.98 25.33
C LEU A 19 -40.99 -12.38 26.66
N MET A 20 -39.76 -11.89 26.90
CA MET A 20 -39.32 -11.53 28.24
C MET A 20 -38.52 -10.23 28.20
N VAL A 21 -39.19 -9.21 28.69
CA VAL A 21 -38.59 -7.96 29.13
C VAL A 21 -37.92 -8.22 30.46
N ILE A 22 -36.63 -7.96 30.57
CA ILE A 22 -35.97 -7.73 31.84
C ILE A 22 -35.06 -6.52 31.76
N TRP A 23 -35.41 -5.60 32.57
CA TRP A 23 -34.78 -4.36 32.96
C TRP A 23 -33.34 -4.47 33.43
N GLY A 24 -32.56 -3.45 33.17
CA GLY A 24 -31.58 -2.95 34.13
C GLY A 24 -30.14 -3.04 33.69
N GLY A 25 -29.49 -1.89 33.53
CA GLY A 25 -28.06 -1.80 33.56
C GLY A 25 -27.47 -0.81 32.57
N SER A 26 -27.59 0.48 32.89
CA SER A 26 -26.72 1.51 32.31
C SER A 26 -25.27 1.23 32.64
N ALA A 27 -24.46 0.94 31.64
CA ALA A 27 -23.03 1.13 31.71
C ALA A 27 -22.60 1.87 30.46
N ALA A 28 -22.56 3.19 30.56
CA ALA A 28 -21.90 4.04 29.58
C ALA A 28 -20.39 3.76 29.65
N PHE A 29 -19.90 2.92 28.76
CA PHE A 29 -18.48 2.89 28.45
C PHE A 29 -18.22 3.91 27.34
N THR A 30 -17.94 5.12 27.75
CA THR A 30 -17.34 6.15 26.92
C THR A 30 -15.88 5.74 26.73
N GLY A 31 -15.63 4.83 25.81
CA GLY A 31 -14.30 4.55 25.31
C GLY A 31 -14.00 5.55 24.18
N CYS A 32 -13.51 6.72 24.53
CA CYS A 32 -12.80 7.56 23.58
C CYS A 32 -11.49 6.85 23.23
N GLN A 33 -11.52 6.02 22.22
CA GLN A 33 -10.34 5.52 21.57
C GLN A 33 -10.06 6.47 20.42
N SER A 34 -9.34 7.57 20.74
CA SER A 34 -8.67 8.40 19.75
C SER A 34 -7.50 7.60 19.18
N GLY A 35 -7.81 6.63 18.36
CA GLY A 35 -6.87 6.11 17.38
C GLY A 35 -7.07 6.93 16.13
N ASN A 36 -6.17 7.84 15.83
CA ASN A 36 -6.00 8.36 14.47
C ASN A 36 -5.50 7.22 13.57
N SER A 37 -6.35 6.29 13.28
CA SER A 37 -6.29 5.55 12.04
C SER A 37 -6.90 6.48 11.02
N GLU A 38 -6.06 7.18 10.27
CA GLU A 38 -6.49 7.74 8.99
C GLU A 38 -7.10 6.57 8.22
N GLU A 39 -8.42 6.60 8.06
CA GLU A 39 -9.13 5.59 7.31
C GLU A 39 -8.55 5.60 5.90
N LYS A 40 -7.92 4.51 5.53
CA LYS A 40 -7.35 4.27 4.22
C LYS A 40 -8.50 4.26 3.22
N GLN A 41 -8.68 5.39 2.53
CA GLN A 41 -9.75 5.57 1.54
C GLN A 41 -9.30 4.99 0.19
N GLY A 42 -9.03 3.69 0.11
CA GLY A 42 -8.59 3.09 -1.15
C GLY A 42 -8.36 1.59 -1.06
N GLU A 43 -8.16 0.99 -2.20
CA GLU A 43 -7.84 -0.42 -2.36
C GLU A 43 -6.32 -0.61 -2.46
N ASP A 44 -5.77 -1.54 -1.70
CA ASP A 44 -4.34 -1.86 -1.76
C ASP A 44 -3.93 -2.32 -3.15
N LEU A 45 -2.85 -1.75 -3.67
CA LEU A 45 -2.25 -2.17 -4.93
C LEU A 45 -1.18 -3.23 -4.71
N GLU A 46 -1.21 -4.26 -5.53
CA GLU A 46 -0.10 -5.20 -5.63
C GLU A 46 1.10 -4.53 -6.30
N PHE A 47 2.27 -4.72 -5.71
CA PHE A 47 3.51 -4.16 -6.23
C PHE A 47 4.72 -5.05 -5.93
N THR A 48 5.78 -4.78 -6.65
CA THR A 48 7.09 -5.39 -6.42
C THR A 48 8.13 -4.29 -6.26
N VAL A 49 8.97 -4.39 -5.23
CA VAL A 49 10.17 -3.56 -5.15
C VAL A 49 11.25 -4.20 -6.02
N THR A 50 11.79 -3.46 -6.96
CA THR A 50 12.77 -3.94 -7.93
C THR A 50 14.09 -3.18 -7.83
N GLY A 51 15.17 -3.80 -8.29
CA GLY A 51 16.48 -3.18 -8.36
C GLY A 51 16.74 -2.46 -9.67
N GLU A 52 17.79 -1.65 -9.70
CA GLU A 52 18.19 -0.89 -10.90
C GLU A 52 18.67 -1.80 -12.07
N ALA A 53 18.96 -3.08 -11.81
CA ALA A 53 19.31 -4.05 -12.83
C ALA A 53 18.09 -4.58 -13.62
N ASP A 54 16.91 -4.48 -13.04
CA ASP A 54 15.67 -5.10 -13.55
C ASP A 54 14.66 -4.07 -14.08
N ILE A 55 15.13 -2.88 -14.43
CA ILE A 55 14.30 -1.80 -14.96
C ILE A 55 14.70 -1.42 -16.40
N PRO A 56 13.80 -0.76 -17.16
CA PRO A 56 14.12 -0.25 -18.48
C PRO A 56 15.35 0.67 -18.46
N ALA A 57 16.20 0.56 -19.48
CA ALA A 57 17.43 1.38 -19.60
C ALA A 57 17.14 2.88 -19.55
N ALA A 58 16.07 3.33 -20.20
CA ALA A 58 15.65 4.73 -20.19
C ALA A 58 15.28 5.22 -18.78
N LEU A 59 14.62 4.38 -17.98
CA LEU A 59 14.32 4.70 -16.59
C LEU A 59 15.59 4.80 -15.74
N LYS A 60 16.53 3.86 -15.94
CA LYS A 60 17.83 3.90 -15.26
C LYS A 60 18.59 5.19 -15.55
N GLU A 61 18.65 5.63 -16.79
CA GLU A 61 19.28 6.91 -17.15
C GLU A 61 18.61 8.11 -16.46
N LEU A 62 17.30 8.10 -16.34
CA LEU A 62 16.56 9.17 -15.63
C LEU A 62 16.92 9.19 -14.14
N ILE A 63 17.02 8.03 -13.51
CA ILE A 63 17.44 7.90 -12.10
C ILE A 63 18.85 8.43 -11.94
N ASP A 64 19.78 8.00 -12.77
CA ASP A 64 21.19 8.41 -12.69
C ASP A 64 21.38 9.92 -12.84
N LYS A 65 20.59 10.56 -13.70
CA LYS A 65 20.61 12.02 -13.88
C LYS A 65 20.03 12.79 -12.69
N LYS A 66 19.18 12.16 -11.88
CA LYS A 66 18.44 12.83 -10.80
C LYS A 66 18.95 12.53 -9.40
N ARG A 67 19.73 11.44 -9.22
CA ARG A 67 20.09 10.92 -7.89
C ARG A 67 20.86 11.85 -6.97
N GLU A 68 21.51 12.87 -7.53
CA GLU A 68 22.24 13.88 -6.78
C GLU A 68 21.34 14.81 -5.94
N LYS A 69 20.03 14.74 -6.13
CA LYS A 69 19.02 15.51 -5.38
C LYS A 69 17.83 14.61 -5.07
N PRO A 70 17.07 14.92 -4.01
CA PRO A 70 15.80 14.22 -3.81
C PRO A 70 14.88 14.37 -5.02
N PHE A 71 14.28 13.28 -5.44
CA PHE A 71 13.36 13.28 -6.59
C PHE A 71 12.26 12.23 -6.43
N LYS A 72 11.16 12.48 -7.12
CA LYS A 72 10.03 11.57 -7.26
C LYS A 72 9.64 11.55 -8.73
N LEU A 73 9.42 10.37 -9.31
CA LEU A 73 8.97 10.25 -10.69
C LEU A 73 8.11 9.00 -10.88
N THR A 74 7.31 9.03 -11.93
CA THR A 74 6.60 7.88 -12.47
C THR A 74 7.06 7.61 -13.88
N TYR A 75 7.12 6.34 -14.26
CA TYR A 75 7.51 5.91 -15.59
C TYR A 75 6.62 4.77 -16.03
N ALA A 76 6.00 4.88 -17.21
CA ALA A 76 5.16 3.83 -17.78
C ALA A 76 5.89 3.09 -18.88
N ASP A 77 5.82 1.76 -18.85
CA ASP A 77 6.36 0.89 -19.90
C ASP A 77 5.36 -0.23 -20.21
N GLY A 78 4.59 -0.03 -21.26
CA GLY A 78 3.53 -0.94 -21.66
C GLY A 78 2.44 -1.08 -20.60
N LEU A 79 2.31 -2.26 -20.03
CA LEU A 79 1.31 -2.57 -18.99
C LEU A 79 1.85 -2.39 -17.57
N GLU A 80 3.07 -1.94 -17.43
CA GLU A 80 3.73 -1.73 -16.14
C GLU A 80 3.97 -0.25 -15.87
N MET A 81 3.94 0.11 -14.62
CA MET A 81 4.28 1.44 -14.13
C MET A 81 5.32 1.33 -13.03
N TYR A 82 6.30 2.20 -13.09
CA TYR A 82 7.32 2.35 -12.09
C TYR A 82 7.11 3.65 -11.33
N ILE A 83 7.14 3.56 -10.01
CA ILE A 83 7.11 4.70 -9.10
C ILE A 83 8.47 4.75 -8.42
N VAL A 84 9.18 5.85 -8.58
CA VAL A 84 10.55 5.97 -8.11
C VAL A 84 10.67 7.13 -7.13
N ILE A 85 11.29 6.86 -5.99
CA ILE A 85 11.61 7.84 -4.97
C ILE A 85 13.12 7.78 -4.69
N GLY A 86 13.82 8.88 -4.92
CA GLY A 86 15.21 9.06 -4.56
C GLY A 86 15.32 10.10 -3.45
N GLU A 87 16.07 9.77 -2.42
CA GLU A 87 16.23 10.62 -1.22
C GLU A 87 17.45 11.56 -1.32
N GLY A 88 18.13 11.54 -2.47
CA GLY A 88 19.35 12.32 -2.65
C GLY A 88 20.52 11.80 -1.80
N PRO A 89 21.58 12.62 -1.62
CA PRO A 89 22.76 12.21 -0.89
C PRO A 89 22.48 12.10 0.61
N GLN A 90 22.78 10.93 1.17
CA GLN A 90 22.78 10.66 2.60
C GLN A 90 24.23 10.45 3.07
N LYS A 91 24.57 10.99 4.21
CA LYS A 91 25.92 10.93 4.75
C LYS A 91 26.21 9.54 5.32
N GLY A 92 27.05 8.78 4.65
CA GLY A 92 27.38 7.41 4.98
C GLY A 92 26.45 6.40 4.30
N GLY A 93 26.61 5.12 4.63
CA GLY A 93 25.80 4.00 4.15
C GLY A 93 24.71 3.58 5.13
N GLY A 94 23.99 2.50 4.81
CA GLY A 94 22.99 1.89 5.66
C GLY A 94 21.60 2.55 5.60
N TYR A 95 21.36 3.41 4.64
CA TYR A 95 20.04 4.00 4.40
C TYR A 95 19.22 3.14 3.44
N SER A 96 17.93 3.02 3.72
CA SER A 96 16.95 2.37 2.84
C SER A 96 15.63 3.13 2.82
N VAL A 97 14.93 3.04 1.71
CA VAL A 97 13.56 3.59 1.57
C VAL A 97 12.60 2.43 1.48
N ALA A 98 11.59 2.44 2.34
CA ALA A 98 10.56 1.41 2.39
C ALA A 98 9.19 1.94 2.03
N VAL A 99 8.37 1.12 1.36
CA VAL A 99 6.95 1.40 1.15
C VAL A 99 6.22 1.12 2.46
N LYS A 100 5.50 2.10 2.95
CA LYS A 100 4.59 1.96 4.11
C LYS A 100 3.18 1.66 3.65
N GLU A 101 2.74 2.33 2.57
CA GLU A 101 1.43 2.15 1.99
C GLU A 101 1.49 2.43 0.48
N LEU A 102 0.78 1.64 -0.28
CA LEU A 102 0.50 1.87 -1.69
C LEU A 102 -0.93 1.42 -1.98
N TYR A 103 -1.77 2.35 -2.34
CA TYR A 103 -3.18 2.09 -2.59
C TYR A 103 -3.75 2.99 -3.69
N GLU A 104 -4.83 2.53 -4.29
CA GLU A 104 -5.57 3.23 -5.32
C GLU A 104 -6.86 3.82 -4.73
N THR A 105 -7.13 5.07 -5.06
CA THR A 105 -8.41 5.75 -4.83
C THR A 105 -9.15 5.89 -6.15
N ASP A 106 -10.35 6.46 -6.11
CA ASP A 106 -11.10 6.76 -7.34
C ASP A 106 -10.31 7.64 -8.33
N ASN A 107 -9.47 8.55 -7.82
CA ASN A 107 -8.83 9.60 -8.61
C ASN A 107 -7.30 9.56 -8.64
N SER A 108 -6.66 8.74 -7.83
CA SER A 108 -5.20 8.73 -7.69
C SER A 108 -4.65 7.42 -7.18
N ILE A 109 -3.35 7.25 -7.33
CA ILE A 109 -2.55 6.26 -6.62
C ILE A 109 -1.81 6.99 -5.51
N VAL A 110 -1.88 6.49 -4.29
CA VAL A 110 -1.20 7.10 -3.13
C VAL A 110 -0.07 6.19 -2.69
N ILE A 111 1.13 6.75 -2.58
CA ILE A 111 2.29 6.06 -2.04
C ILE A 111 2.83 6.83 -0.84
N ARG A 112 3.02 6.10 0.27
CA ARG A 112 3.69 6.59 1.46
C ARG A 112 4.97 5.79 1.67
N THR A 113 6.08 6.50 1.89
CA THR A 113 7.39 5.89 2.07
C THR A 113 8.06 6.39 3.33
N GLU A 114 9.03 5.64 3.81
CA GLU A 114 9.84 5.99 4.94
C GLU A 114 11.32 5.75 4.63
N LEU A 115 12.14 6.77 4.86
CA LEU A 115 13.60 6.65 4.84
C LEU A 115 14.06 6.15 6.21
N THR A 116 14.74 5.01 6.24
CA THR A 116 15.34 4.45 7.44
C THR A 116 16.85 4.56 7.34
N GLY A 117 17.49 5.10 8.36
CA GLY A 117 18.94 5.17 8.46
C GLY A 117 19.53 3.95 9.18
N PRO A 118 20.86 3.87 9.23
CA PRO A 118 21.58 2.81 9.97
C PRO A 118 21.26 2.87 11.46
N GLU A 119 21.28 1.71 12.12
CA GLU A 119 21.09 1.61 13.55
C GLU A 119 22.22 2.28 14.33
N ALA A 120 21.94 2.62 15.60
CA ALA A 120 22.93 3.22 16.48
C ALA A 120 24.10 2.26 16.69
N GLY A 121 25.34 2.70 16.37
CA GLY A 121 26.56 1.90 16.50
C GLY A 121 27.01 1.20 15.21
N GLU A 122 26.20 1.23 14.15
CA GLU A 122 26.65 0.75 12.85
C GLU A 122 27.65 1.72 12.19
N ALA A 123 28.66 1.15 11.52
CA ALA A 123 29.64 1.94 10.77
C ALA A 123 28.99 2.51 9.50
N ARG A 124 28.89 3.83 9.44
CA ARG A 124 28.20 4.53 8.32
C ARG A 124 29.13 4.79 7.13
N GLY A 125 30.44 4.71 7.33
CA GLY A 125 31.41 5.18 6.35
C GLY A 125 31.43 6.71 6.21
N THR A 126 32.28 7.21 5.32
CA THR A 126 32.46 8.66 5.07
C THR A 126 31.88 9.12 3.73
N GLU A 127 31.63 8.18 2.82
CA GLU A 127 31.10 8.47 1.48
C GLU A 127 29.59 8.61 1.52
N ASN A 128 29.04 9.46 0.65
CA ASN A 128 27.61 9.59 0.49
C ASN A 128 26.99 8.35 -0.16
N SER A 129 25.83 7.96 0.31
CA SER A 129 24.95 7.00 -0.36
C SER A 129 23.75 7.73 -0.97
N TYR A 130 23.12 7.11 -1.96
CA TYR A 130 22.01 7.67 -2.70
C TYR A 130 20.86 6.65 -2.73
N PRO A 131 20.11 6.51 -1.63
CA PRO A 131 19.04 5.53 -1.56
C PRO A 131 17.93 5.85 -2.54
N VAL A 132 17.54 4.85 -3.33
CA VAL A 132 16.47 4.91 -4.32
C VAL A 132 15.54 3.73 -4.11
N LEU A 133 14.25 4.00 -4.04
CA LEU A 133 13.19 3.00 -4.06
C LEU A 133 12.58 2.96 -5.45
N ILE A 134 12.45 1.77 -6.02
CA ILE A 134 11.77 1.54 -7.29
C ILE A 134 10.64 0.54 -7.05
N VAL A 135 9.43 0.99 -7.23
CA VAL A 135 8.22 0.18 -7.11
C VAL A 135 7.66 -0.07 -8.50
N LYS A 136 7.44 -1.34 -8.82
CA LYS A 136 6.77 -1.77 -10.04
C LYS A 136 5.37 -2.26 -9.73
N THR A 137 4.38 -1.77 -10.45
CA THR A 137 2.98 -2.17 -10.36
C THR A 137 2.34 -2.19 -11.75
N GLU A 138 1.14 -2.73 -11.86
CA GLU A 138 0.36 -2.65 -13.09
C GLU A 138 0.02 -1.20 -13.42
N TYR A 139 0.07 -0.85 -14.72
CA TYR A 139 -0.25 0.50 -15.16
C TYR A 139 -1.69 0.90 -14.81
N ARG A 140 -1.82 2.10 -14.28
CA ARG A 140 -3.09 2.78 -14.02
C ARG A 140 -3.03 4.19 -14.59
N ASP A 141 -4.05 4.60 -15.31
CA ASP A 141 -4.16 5.96 -15.85
C ASP A 141 -4.67 6.92 -14.75
N LYS A 142 -3.87 7.04 -13.69
CA LYS A 142 -4.13 7.89 -12.53
C LYS A 142 -2.86 8.59 -12.07
N PRO A 143 -2.95 9.83 -11.59
CA PRO A 143 -1.81 10.52 -11.00
C PRO A 143 -1.34 9.83 -9.72
N VAL A 144 -0.04 9.87 -9.47
CA VAL A 144 0.57 9.37 -8.23
C VAL A 144 0.76 10.53 -7.25
N VAL A 145 0.23 10.34 -6.05
CA VAL A 145 0.38 11.24 -4.90
C VAL A 145 1.41 10.65 -3.95
N PHE A 146 2.45 11.39 -3.69
CA PHE A 146 3.54 11.00 -2.80
C PHE A 146 3.33 11.66 -1.42
N GLN A 147 3.33 10.87 -0.36
CA GLN A 147 3.18 11.29 1.03
C GLN A 147 4.40 10.95 1.88
#